data_83d28955f23ee075d9d909954bf83d74
#
_entry.id   83d28955f23ee075d9d909954bf83d74
#
_cell.length_a   1.000
_cell.length_b   1.000
_cell.length_c   1.000
_cell.angle_alpha   90.00
_cell.angle_beta   90.00
_cell.angle_gamma   90.00
#
_symmetry.space_group_name_H-M   'P 1'
#
loop_
_entity.id
_entity.type
_entity.pdbx_description
1 polymer ?
#
loop_
_entity_poly.entity_id
_entity_poly.type
_entity_poly.pdbx_seq_one_letter_code
_entity_poly.pdbx_strand_id
1 'polypeptide(L)'
;KALTLLSQGINLNNNNNYRMLKANTEIAKNQVRQAWWNYGPQITAFYRYYNQQTFGDGGLNFNPPHTIGISASWTPFTSGGNYAKVKAAKMDLATAQSTLELTADQLKIQDAQARFNLNSTYENYKTQEENLEVTAKVLASTTNKFRYGTASSLDVTNASTNLIIAQNNYVSAMSD
;
A
#
# COMPACT_ATOMS: atom_id res chain seq x y z
N LYS A 1 -2.03 -16.12 20.40
CA LYS A 1 -2.21 -14.85 19.65
C LYS A 1 -1.58 -14.87 18.24
N ALA A 2 -0.35 -15.46 18.06
CA ALA A 2 0.27 -15.56 16.73
C ALA A 2 -0.57 -16.39 15.74
N LEU A 3 -1.10 -17.53 16.16
CA LEU A 3 -1.93 -18.41 15.35
C LEU A 3 -3.27 -17.79 14.88
N THR A 4 -3.84 -16.85 15.63
CA THR A 4 -5.06 -16.13 15.23
C THR A 4 -4.78 -15.07 14.16
N LEU A 5 -3.56 -14.51 14.08
CA LEU A 5 -3.15 -13.60 13.02
C LEU A 5 -2.93 -14.33 11.68
N LEU A 6 -2.55 -15.61 11.72
CA LEU A 6 -2.34 -16.42 10.52
C LEU A 6 -3.66 -16.79 9.81
N SER A 7 -4.79 -16.77 10.51
CA SER A 7 -6.10 -17.13 9.94
C SER A 7 -6.88 -15.97 9.32
N GLN A 8 -6.50 -14.72 9.59
CA GLN A 8 -7.18 -13.55 9.05
C GLN A 8 -6.51 -13.12 7.73
N GLY A 9 -7.26 -13.17 6.62
CA GLY A 9 -6.80 -12.64 5.35
C GLY A 9 -6.55 -11.12 5.40
N ILE A 10 -5.65 -10.62 4.53
CA ILE A 10 -5.38 -9.19 4.43
C ILE A 10 -6.64 -8.41 4.04
N ASN A 11 -6.97 -7.36 4.79
CA ASN A 11 -7.98 -6.40 4.40
C ASN A 11 -7.33 -5.25 3.61
N LEU A 12 -7.40 -5.33 2.28
CA LEU A 12 -6.82 -4.35 1.37
C LEU A 12 -7.31 -2.92 1.64
N ASN A 13 -8.55 -2.74 2.12
CA ASN A 13 -9.09 -1.43 2.41
C ASN A 13 -8.42 -0.71 3.60
N ASN A 14 -7.66 -1.42 4.43
CA ASN A 14 -6.87 -0.82 5.51
C ASN A 14 -5.52 -0.29 5.03
N ASN A 15 -5.11 -0.61 3.79
CA ASN A 15 -3.87 -0.12 3.22
C ASN A 15 -4.09 1.24 2.55
N ASN A 16 -3.35 2.27 2.97
CA ASN A 16 -3.49 3.62 2.46
C ASN A 16 -3.12 3.73 0.97
N ASN A 17 -2.10 2.99 0.52
CA ASN A 17 -1.68 2.99 -0.89
C ASN A 17 -2.78 2.40 -1.78
N TYR A 18 -3.37 1.28 -1.38
CA TYR A 18 -4.51 0.69 -2.08
C TYR A 18 -5.71 1.64 -2.15
N ARG A 19 -6.05 2.32 -1.05
CA ARG A 19 -7.13 3.32 -1.01
C ARG A 19 -6.86 4.50 -1.93
N MET A 20 -5.62 4.99 -1.98
CA MET A 20 -5.21 6.06 -2.88
C MET A 20 -5.37 5.65 -4.34
N LEU A 21 -4.90 4.46 -4.74
CA LEU A 21 -5.04 3.96 -6.10
C LEU A 21 -6.51 3.71 -6.48
N LYS A 22 -7.34 3.26 -5.54
CA LYS A 22 -8.78 3.15 -5.74
C LYS A 22 -9.43 4.50 -6.02
N ALA A 23 -9.05 5.54 -5.25
CA ALA A 23 -9.52 6.90 -5.51
C ALA A 23 -9.03 7.44 -6.87
N ASN A 24 -7.79 7.16 -7.26
CA ASN A 24 -7.25 7.51 -8.59
C ASN A 24 -8.04 6.82 -9.72
N THR A 25 -8.45 5.58 -9.54
CA THR A 25 -9.31 4.86 -10.51
C THR A 25 -10.68 5.54 -10.65
N GLU A 26 -11.29 6.01 -9.56
CA GLU A 26 -12.54 6.78 -9.61
C GLU A 26 -12.35 8.15 -10.28
N ILE A 27 -11.19 8.82 -10.07
CA ILE A 27 -10.84 10.05 -10.78
C ILE A 27 -10.74 9.78 -12.29
N ALA A 28 -10.02 8.75 -12.70
CA ALA A 28 -9.89 8.38 -14.12
C ALA A 28 -11.26 8.05 -14.75
N LYS A 29 -12.15 7.38 -14.02
CA LYS A 29 -13.53 7.13 -14.46
C LYS A 29 -14.34 8.41 -14.67
N ASN A 30 -14.16 9.39 -13.78
CA ASN A 30 -14.79 10.71 -13.93
C ASN A 30 -14.18 11.49 -15.11
N GLN A 31 -12.88 11.34 -15.39
CA GLN A 31 -12.23 11.93 -16.57
C GLN A 31 -12.80 11.36 -17.88
N VAL A 32 -13.11 10.06 -17.94
CA VAL A 32 -13.83 9.48 -19.09
C VAL A 32 -15.20 10.14 -19.26
N ARG A 33 -15.95 10.32 -18.17
CA ARG A 33 -17.24 11.02 -18.18
C ARG A 33 -17.09 12.47 -18.65
N GLN A 34 -16.09 13.17 -18.15
CA GLN A 34 -15.78 14.55 -18.57
C GLN A 34 -15.43 14.62 -20.07
N ALA A 35 -14.66 13.66 -20.59
CA ALA A 35 -14.33 13.60 -22.01
C ALA A 35 -15.59 13.43 -22.87
N TRP A 36 -16.60 12.69 -22.40
CA TRP A 36 -17.90 12.58 -23.06
C TRP A 36 -18.70 13.88 -23.04
N TRP A 37 -18.61 14.68 -21.93
CA TRP A 37 -19.27 15.97 -21.84
C TRP A 37 -18.76 16.99 -22.87
N ASN A 38 -17.56 16.81 -23.43
CA ASN A 38 -17.02 17.67 -24.51
C ASN A 38 -17.80 17.58 -25.82
N TYR A 39 -18.71 16.61 -25.98
CA TYR A 39 -19.66 16.56 -27.09
C TYR A 39 -20.88 17.44 -26.88
N GLY A 40 -21.13 17.88 -25.65
CA GLY A 40 -22.24 18.75 -25.30
C GLY A 40 -21.92 20.25 -25.44
N PRO A 41 -22.95 21.11 -25.39
CA PRO A 41 -22.74 22.56 -25.35
C PRO A 41 -22.11 22.98 -24.02
N GLN A 42 -21.14 23.89 -24.09
CA GLN A 42 -20.55 24.56 -22.94
C GLN A 42 -21.31 25.85 -22.65
N ILE A 43 -21.85 25.95 -21.44
CA ILE A 43 -22.60 27.12 -20.99
C ILE A 43 -21.75 27.84 -19.95
N THR A 44 -21.45 29.12 -20.17
CA THR A 44 -20.68 29.96 -19.26
C THR A 44 -21.49 31.18 -18.89
N ALA A 45 -21.72 31.39 -17.60
CA ALA A 45 -22.27 32.64 -17.08
C ALA A 45 -21.10 33.55 -16.66
N PHE A 46 -21.18 34.82 -16.99
CA PHE A 46 -20.14 35.77 -16.61
C PHE A 46 -20.74 37.09 -16.09
N TYR A 47 -20.04 37.67 -15.14
CA TYR A 47 -20.25 39.02 -14.65
C TYR A 47 -18.94 39.77 -14.82
N ARG A 48 -19.01 40.94 -15.46
CA ARG A 48 -17.84 41.84 -15.65
C ARG A 48 -18.19 43.20 -15.07
N TYR A 49 -17.24 43.77 -14.33
CA TYR A 49 -17.26 45.13 -13.87
C TYR A 49 -16.11 45.88 -14.53
N TYR A 50 -16.43 46.97 -15.24
CA TYR A 50 -15.41 47.87 -15.84
C TYR A 50 -15.55 49.24 -15.20
N ASN A 51 -14.49 49.72 -14.59
CA ASN A 51 -14.34 51.11 -14.18
C ASN A 51 -13.34 51.77 -15.14
N GLN A 52 -13.86 52.35 -16.22
CA GLN A 52 -13.07 53.01 -17.23
C GLN A 52 -13.29 54.51 -17.14
N GLN A 53 -12.28 55.26 -16.68
CA GLN A 53 -12.28 56.73 -16.79
C GLN A 53 -11.75 57.10 -18.18
N THR A 54 -12.64 57.55 -19.06
CA THR A 54 -12.28 58.04 -20.37
C THR A 54 -11.86 59.53 -20.24
N PHE A 55 -10.58 59.84 -20.37
CA PHE A 55 -10.08 61.19 -20.53
C PHE A 55 -10.20 61.55 -22.02
N GLY A 56 -11.20 62.36 -22.39
CA GLY A 56 -11.34 62.86 -23.76
C GLY A 56 -12.78 63.04 -24.17
N ASP A 57 -12.99 64.16 -24.78
CA ASP A 57 -14.16 64.84 -25.35
C ASP A 57 -15.44 64.00 -25.59
N GLY A 58 -16.51 64.43 -24.94
CA GLY A 58 -17.94 64.50 -25.29
C GLY A 58 -18.69 63.36 -26.00
N GLY A 59 -18.20 62.15 -26.09
CA GLY A 59 -18.91 61.01 -26.68
C GLY A 59 -19.77 60.26 -25.65
N LEU A 60 -21.05 60.02 -25.96
CA LEU A 60 -21.96 59.20 -25.16
C LEU A 60 -21.38 57.76 -25.02
N ASN A 61 -20.77 57.47 -23.89
CA ASN A 61 -20.15 56.18 -23.59
C ASN A 61 -21.25 55.20 -23.12
N PHE A 62 -21.79 54.38 -24.04
CA PHE A 62 -22.82 53.38 -23.78
C PHE A 62 -22.24 52.09 -23.16
N ASN A 63 -21.09 52.11 -22.53
CA ASN A 63 -20.55 50.95 -21.83
C ASN A 63 -21.08 50.92 -20.39
N PRO A 64 -22.07 50.09 -20.09
CA PRO A 64 -22.54 49.94 -18.72
C PRO A 64 -21.41 49.38 -17.82
N PRO A 65 -21.22 49.95 -16.60
CA PRO A 65 -20.16 49.52 -15.70
C PRO A 65 -20.30 48.08 -15.26
N HIS A 66 -21.49 47.54 -15.38
CA HIS A 66 -21.83 46.15 -15.00
C HIS A 66 -22.39 45.41 -16.21
N THR A 67 -21.77 44.30 -16.56
CA THR A 67 -22.25 43.45 -17.65
C THR A 67 -22.44 42.03 -17.11
N ILE A 68 -23.66 41.52 -17.19
CA ILE A 68 -24.02 40.13 -16.89
C ILE A 68 -24.38 39.48 -18.21
N GLY A 69 -23.84 38.30 -18.43
CA GLY A 69 -24.14 37.57 -19.66
C GLY A 69 -24.06 36.06 -19.49
N ILE A 70 -24.71 35.38 -20.40
CA ILE A 70 -24.62 33.91 -20.57
C ILE A 70 -24.14 33.66 -21.98
N SER A 71 -23.07 32.91 -22.15
CA SER A 71 -22.61 32.41 -23.43
C SER A 71 -22.76 30.91 -23.54
N ALA A 72 -23.23 30.43 -24.67
CA ALA A 72 -23.28 29.02 -25.01
C ALA A 72 -22.42 28.80 -26.25
N SER A 73 -21.46 27.89 -26.15
CA SER A 73 -20.64 27.46 -27.27
C SER A 73 -20.79 25.96 -27.50
N TRP A 74 -20.98 25.56 -28.72
CA TRP A 74 -21.10 24.17 -29.10
C TRP A 74 -20.35 23.88 -30.38
N THR A 75 -19.42 22.92 -30.31
CA THR A 75 -18.61 22.49 -31.45
C THR A 75 -18.88 21.01 -31.69
N PRO A 76 -19.94 20.64 -32.43
CA PRO A 76 -20.35 19.24 -32.62
C PRO A 76 -19.34 18.42 -33.40
N PHE A 77 -18.52 19.07 -34.23
CA PHE A 77 -17.53 18.41 -35.06
C PHE A 77 -16.12 18.98 -34.84
N THR A 78 -15.20 18.12 -34.35
CA THR A 78 -13.82 18.48 -34.03
C THR A 78 -12.79 17.65 -34.81
N SER A 79 -13.13 17.20 -36.03
CA SER A 79 -12.25 16.37 -36.87
C SER A 79 -11.68 15.14 -36.15
N GLY A 80 -12.48 14.49 -35.30
CA GLY A 80 -12.05 13.31 -34.51
C GLY A 80 -11.38 13.65 -33.18
N GLY A 81 -11.14 14.92 -32.86
CA GLY A 81 -10.46 15.33 -31.63
C GLY A 81 -11.16 14.87 -30.34
N ASN A 82 -12.49 14.96 -30.29
CA ASN A 82 -13.25 14.49 -29.11
C ASN A 82 -13.23 12.96 -29.00
N TYR A 83 -13.26 12.23 -30.11
CA TYR A 83 -13.11 10.78 -30.11
C TYR A 83 -11.73 10.36 -29.54
N ALA A 84 -10.67 11.02 -30.00
CA ALA A 84 -9.32 10.75 -29.51
C ALA A 84 -9.19 11.02 -28.00
N LYS A 85 -9.80 12.12 -27.49
CA LYS A 85 -9.83 12.43 -26.04
C LYS A 85 -10.57 11.36 -25.23
N VAL A 86 -11.72 10.90 -25.69
CA VAL A 86 -12.46 9.82 -25.01
C VAL A 86 -11.68 8.51 -25.03
N LYS A 87 -11.03 8.19 -26.15
CA LYS A 87 -10.18 7.00 -26.26
C LYS A 87 -8.99 7.07 -25.33
N ALA A 88 -8.30 8.21 -25.27
CA ALA A 88 -7.20 8.44 -24.34
C ALA A 88 -7.64 8.28 -22.88
N ALA A 89 -8.72 8.95 -22.48
CA ALA A 89 -9.25 8.84 -21.11
C ALA A 89 -9.66 7.40 -20.74
N LYS A 90 -10.18 6.61 -21.69
CA LYS A 90 -10.45 5.18 -21.47
C LYS A 90 -9.19 4.36 -21.27
N MET A 91 -8.11 4.66 -21.98
CA MET A 91 -6.82 4.01 -21.81
C MET A 91 -6.22 4.35 -20.44
N ASP A 92 -6.32 5.62 -20.02
CA ASP A 92 -5.88 6.07 -18.70
C ASP A 92 -6.65 5.34 -17.59
N LEU A 93 -7.96 5.17 -17.74
CA LEU A 93 -8.78 4.39 -16.82
C LEU A 93 -8.33 2.92 -16.78
N ALA A 94 -8.08 2.29 -17.93
CA ALA A 94 -7.61 0.90 -17.99
C ALA A 94 -6.24 0.77 -17.30
N THR A 95 -5.33 1.72 -17.51
CA THR A 95 -4.03 1.77 -16.83
C THR A 95 -4.18 1.91 -15.31
N ALA A 96 -5.07 2.80 -14.85
CA ALA A 96 -5.34 2.98 -13.42
C ALA A 96 -5.93 1.71 -12.78
N GLN A 97 -6.82 1.02 -13.48
CA GLN A 97 -7.40 -0.26 -13.04
C GLN A 97 -6.34 -1.36 -12.96
N SER A 98 -5.49 -1.51 -13.97
CA SER A 98 -4.40 -2.49 -13.97
C SER A 98 -3.40 -2.21 -12.85
N THR A 99 -3.07 -0.94 -12.60
CA THR A 99 -2.18 -0.56 -11.49
C THR A 99 -2.78 -0.90 -10.12
N LEU A 100 -4.09 -0.69 -9.94
CA LEU A 100 -4.81 -1.07 -8.72
C LEU A 100 -4.77 -2.59 -8.50
N GLU A 101 -5.02 -3.37 -9.55
CA GLU A 101 -5.01 -4.83 -9.52
C GLU A 101 -3.61 -5.38 -9.20
N LEU A 102 -2.58 -4.89 -9.90
CA LEU A 102 -1.19 -5.25 -9.64
C LEU A 102 -0.79 -4.96 -8.19
N THR A 103 -1.18 -3.80 -7.65
CA THR A 103 -0.90 -3.45 -6.26
C THR A 103 -1.65 -4.35 -5.28
N ALA A 104 -2.90 -4.71 -5.59
CA ALA A 104 -3.66 -5.65 -4.77
C ALA A 104 -2.98 -7.03 -4.71
N ASP A 105 -2.49 -7.53 -5.85
CA ASP A 105 -1.81 -8.81 -5.91
C ASP A 105 -0.43 -8.76 -5.23
N GLN A 106 0.31 -7.67 -5.40
CA GLN A 106 1.57 -7.45 -4.68
C GLN A 106 1.38 -7.44 -3.16
N LEU A 107 0.32 -6.80 -2.66
CA LEU A 107 -0.01 -6.81 -1.23
C LEU A 107 -0.39 -8.20 -0.73
N LYS A 108 -1.11 -9.01 -1.52
CA LYS A 108 -1.41 -10.41 -1.18
C LYS A 108 -0.14 -11.26 -1.10
N ILE A 109 0.80 -11.07 -2.04
CA ILE A 109 2.09 -11.78 -2.05
C ILE A 109 2.91 -11.37 -0.82
N GLN A 110 2.98 -10.08 -0.50
CA GLN A 110 3.69 -9.60 0.70
C GLN A 110 3.07 -10.17 1.99
N ASP A 111 1.73 -10.22 2.09
CA ASP A 111 1.05 -10.84 3.24
C ASP A 111 1.36 -12.33 3.35
N ALA A 112 1.31 -13.06 2.23
CA ALA A 112 1.65 -14.48 2.21
C ALA A 112 3.11 -14.72 2.64
N GLN A 113 4.05 -13.91 2.16
CA GLN A 113 5.46 -13.97 2.54
C GLN A 113 5.66 -13.66 4.02
N ALA A 114 5.01 -12.63 4.53
CA ALA A 114 5.09 -12.26 5.95
C ALA A 114 4.55 -13.39 6.86
N ARG A 115 3.44 -14.02 6.46
CA ARG A 115 2.87 -15.17 7.18
C ARG A 115 3.79 -16.38 7.15
N PHE A 116 4.38 -16.66 5.99
CA PHE A 116 5.34 -17.75 5.86
C PHE A 116 6.55 -17.52 6.77
N ASN A 117 7.12 -16.31 6.75
CA ASN A 117 8.25 -15.94 7.60
C ASN A 117 7.90 -16.07 9.08
N LEU A 118 6.73 -15.51 9.50
CA LEU A 118 6.27 -15.63 10.89
C LEU A 118 6.13 -17.08 11.33
N ASN A 119 5.53 -17.92 10.49
CA ASN A 119 5.37 -19.35 10.82
C ASN A 119 6.73 -20.05 10.92
N SER A 120 7.64 -19.78 9.98
CA SER A 120 8.98 -20.36 9.98
C SER A 120 9.79 -19.95 11.21
N THR A 121 9.76 -18.67 11.57
CA THR A 121 10.43 -18.16 12.77
C THR A 121 9.84 -18.75 14.04
N TYR A 122 8.51 -18.88 14.10
CA TYR A 122 7.84 -19.50 15.24
C TYR A 122 8.21 -20.99 15.43
N GLU A 123 8.25 -21.76 14.34
CA GLU A 123 8.68 -23.16 14.37
C GLU A 123 10.17 -23.28 14.76
N ASN A 124 11.03 -22.39 14.26
CA ASN A 124 12.43 -22.32 14.68
C ASN A 124 12.55 -22.04 16.19
N TYR A 125 11.85 -21.02 16.69
CA TYR A 125 11.82 -20.71 18.13
C TYR A 125 11.42 -21.93 18.95
N LYS A 126 10.35 -22.62 18.58
CA LYS A 126 9.88 -23.82 19.28
C LYS A 126 10.92 -24.94 19.27
N THR A 127 11.60 -25.15 18.13
CA THR A 127 12.67 -26.12 17.99
C THR A 127 13.85 -25.80 18.90
N GLN A 128 14.24 -24.51 19.01
CA GLN A 128 15.34 -24.11 19.91
C GLN A 128 14.93 -24.23 21.39
N GLU A 129 13.66 -23.98 21.73
CA GLU A 129 13.15 -24.22 23.10
C GLU A 129 13.25 -25.70 23.49
N GLU A 130 12.81 -26.60 22.61
CA GLU A 130 12.93 -28.04 22.82
C GLU A 130 14.39 -28.49 22.91
N ASN A 131 15.28 -27.98 22.06
CA ASN A 131 16.71 -28.28 22.07
C ASN A 131 17.38 -27.81 23.37
N LEU A 132 16.99 -26.63 23.90
CA LEU A 132 17.48 -26.13 25.17
C LEU A 132 17.07 -27.07 26.34
N GLU A 133 15.83 -27.54 26.35
CA GLU A 133 15.35 -28.48 27.35
C GLU A 133 16.12 -29.80 27.31
N VAL A 134 16.33 -30.34 26.10
CA VAL A 134 17.08 -31.61 25.91
C VAL A 134 18.51 -31.47 26.37
N THR A 135 19.21 -30.38 25.96
CA THR A 135 20.63 -30.16 26.34
C THR A 135 20.79 -29.97 27.86
N ALA A 136 19.82 -29.30 28.52
CA ALA A 136 19.81 -29.20 29.99
C ALA A 136 19.68 -30.56 30.65
N LYS A 137 18.79 -31.46 30.16
CA LYS A 137 18.64 -32.82 30.66
C LYS A 137 19.90 -33.67 30.44
N VAL A 138 20.56 -33.50 29.27
CA VAL A 138 21.84 -34.17 28.97
C VAL A 138 22.92 -33.74 29.96
N LEU A 139 23.08 -32.44 30.22
CA LEU A 139 24.06 -31.95 31.21
C LEU A 139 23.79 -32.54 32.61
N ALA A 140 22.52 -32.53 33.06
CA ALA A 140 22.13 -33.08 34.35
C ALA A 140 22.46 -34.59 34.44
N SER A 141 22.15 -35.36 33.40
CA SER A 141 22.46 -36.77 33.32
C SER A 141 23.98 -37.05 33.32
N THR A 142 24.75 -36.27 32.52
CA THR A 142 26.20 -36.43 32.43
C THR A 142 26.88 -36.05 33.75
N THR A 143 26.41 -35.03 34.43
CA THR A 143 26.89 -34.62 35.76
C THR A 143 26.65 -35.75 36.80
N ASN A 144 25.48 -36.39 36.76
CA ASN A 144 25.19 -37.52 37.65
C ASN A 144 26.10 -38.71 37.34
N LYS A 145 26.31 -39.09 36.09
CA LYS A 145 27.26 -40.16 35.69
C LYS A 145 28.67 -39.83 36.13
N PHE A 146 29.14 -38.61 36.05
CA PHE A 146 30.44 -38.19 36.55
C PHE A 146 30.55 -38.39 38.07
N ARG A 147 29.51 -38.04 38.84
CA ARG A 147 29.49 -38.30 40.31
C ARG A 147 29.63 -39.78 40.69
N TYR A 148 29.08 -40.68 39.82
CA TYR A 148 29.21 -42.12 40.00
C TYR A 148 30.45 -42.72 39.34
N GLY A 149 31.37 -41.88 38.79
CA GLY A 149 32.61 -42.35 38.16
C GLY A 149 32.44 -43.00 36.81
N THR A 150 31.27 -42.86 36.14
CA THR A 150 30.96 -43.48 34.84
C THR A 150 31.05 -42.53 33.66
N ALA A 151 31.40 -41.27 33.88
CA ALA A 151 31.69 -40.25 32.86
C ALA A 151 32.94 -39.45 33.23
N SER A 152 33.62 -38.90 32.25
CA SER A 152 34.83 -38.07 32.43
C SER A 152 34.48 -36.59 32.68
N SER A 153 35.45 -35.81 33.20
CA SER A 153 35.30 -34.35 33.31
C SER A 153 35.18 -33.68 31.94
N LEU A 154 35.77 -34.25 30.90
CA LEU A 154 35.63 -33.78 29.53
C LEU A 154 34.16 -33.91 29.03
N ASP A 155 33.51 -35.01 29.36
CA ASP A 155 32.06 -35.21 29.00
C ASP A 155 31.17 -34.15 29.61
N VAL A 156 31.43 -33.79 30.87
CA VAL A 156 30.67 -32.72 31.57
C VAL A 156 30.95 -31.35 30.93
N THR A 157 32.23 -31.08 30.59
CA THR A 157 32.62 -29.83 29.91
C THR A 157 31.94 -29.70 28.55
N ASN A 158 31.94 -30.77 27.76
CA ASN A 158 31.29 -30.82 26.47
C ASN A 158 29.76 -30.60 26.59
N ALA A 159 29.10 -31.29 27.54
CA ALA A 159 27.69 -31.10 27.79
C ALA A 159 27.34 -29.66 28.25
N SER A 160 28.20 -29.03 29.06
CA SER A 160 28.06 -27.63 29.48
C SER A 160 28.20 -26.67 28.30
N THR A 161 29.20 -26.89 27.45
CA THR A 161 29.39 -26.08 26.23
C THR A 161 28.20 -26.17 25.28
N ASN A 162 27.67 -27.39 25.08
CA ASN A 162 26.48 -27.61 24.26
C ASN A 162 25.26 -26.89 24.83
N LEU A 163 25.08 -26.85 26.14
CA LEU A 163 24.02 -26.09 26.79
C LEU A 163 24.16 -24.58 26.53
N ILE A 164 25.36 -24.02 26.63
CA ILE A 164 25.64 -22.62 26.36
C ILE A 164 25.30 -22.27 24.90
N ILE A 165 25.69 -23.16 23.96
CA ILE A 165 25.35 -23.00 22.54
C ILE A 165 23.81 -23.02 22.34
N ALA A 166 23.12 -23.97 22.95
CA ALA A 166 21.66 -24.05 22.87
C ALA A 166 20.97 -22.81 23.48
N GLN A 167 21.49 -22.27 24.59
CA GLN A 167 21.01 -21.03 25.19
C GLN A 167 21.17 -19.84 24.22
N ASN A 168 22.33 -19.70 23.58
CA ASN A 168 22.57 -18.64 22.60
C ASN A 168 21.63 -18.75 21.41
N ASN A 169 21.44 -19.96 20.87
CA ASN A 169 20.52 -20.20 19.75
C ASN A 169 19.05 -19.89 20.11
N TYR A 170 18.64 -20.24 21.33
CA TYR A 170 17.29 -19.93 21.82
C TYR A 170 17.07 -18.42 21.96
N VAL A 171 18.04 -17.69 22.54
CA VAL A 171 17.98 -16.23 22.65
C VAL A 171 17.95 -15.56 21.27
N SER A 172 18.75 -16.04 20.32
CA SER A 172 18.71 -15.56 18.94
C SER A 172 17.35 -15.79 18.30
N ALA A 173 16.80 -17.00 18.38
CA ALA A 173 15.49 -17.33 17.83
C ALA A 173 14.32 -16.57 18.50
N MET A 174 14.53 -16.06 19.72
CA MET A 174 13.54 -15.23 20.43
C MET A 174 13.58 -13.75 20.00
N SER A 175 14.69 -13.32 19.40
CA SER A 175 14.86 -11.94 18.91
C SER A 175 14.54 -11.75 17.43
N ASP A 176 14.41 -12.84 16.65
CA ASP A 176 14.02 -12.85 15.23
C ASP A 176 12.49 -12.75 15.09
#